data_42e19d37987f7096216a17c57d3afcca
#
_entry.id   42e19d37987f7096216a17c57d3afcca
#
_cell.length_a   1.000
_cell.length_b   1.000
_cell.length_c   1.000
_cell.angle_alpha   90.00
_cell.angle_beta   90.00
_cell.angle_gamma   90.00
#
_symmetry.space_group_name_H-M   'P 1'
#
loop_
_entity.id
_entity.type
_entity.pdbx_description
1 polymer ?
#
loop_
_entity_poly.entity_id
_entity_poly.type
_entity_poly.pdbx_seq_one_letter_code
_entity_poly.pdbx_strand_id
1 'polypeptide(L)'
;MRYNELWRILHDSGYAEGEAKAVTRMLLTDKYGMTTADMLCEEIEKYSDAHTLSEDVSALKAFTPVQYVVGKAWFCDRLFTVRPGCLIPRPETEELCRWVEEDYYPSAPAILDIGTGSGCIAATLALDIPGAKVDAWDISDEAIAIANDNIHSLMADVNVTRCDALNPPADVGKYDVIVSNPPYICDSERRGMEANVLEYEPPTALFVPDDDALLFYRAIAHYASLSLTPGGTLYFEINPLCHSEMCSMLDASGYVDVLIRNDQFGKKRFIKATKR
;
A
#
# COMPACT_ATOMS: atom_id res chain seq x y z
N MET A 1 -1.33 -28.80 18.41
CA MET A 1 -0.21 -27.85 18.17
C MET A 1 -0.38 -26.63 19.05
N ARG A 2 0.73 -26.10 19.60
CA ARG A 2 0.74 -24.89 20.42
C ARG A 2 1.57 -23.79 19.77
N TYR A 3 1.40 -22.55 20.20
CA TYR A 3 2.18 -21.40 19.73
C TYR A 3 3.69 -21.68 19.62
N ASN A 4 4.28 -22.27 20.69
CA ASN A 4 5.71 -22.55 20.71
C ASN A 4 6.16 -23.66 19.75
N GLU A 5 5.29 -24.55 19.37
CA GLU A 5 5.57 -25.59 18.37
C GLU A 5 5.49 -24.98 16.96
N LEU A 6 4.48 -24.15 16.69
CA LEU A 6 4.26 -23.55 15.39
C LEU A 6 5.40 -22.61 15.00
N TRP A 7 5.79 -21.66 15.86
CA TRP A 7 6.89 -20.77 15.48
C TRP A 7 8.23 -21.50 15.29
N ARG A 8 8.47 -22.62 16.01
CA ARG A 8 9.66 -23.43 15.77
C ARG A 8 9.62 -24.15 14.42
N ILE A 9 8.46 -24.65 14.01
CA ILE A 9 8.26 -25.22 12.66
C ILE A 9 8.61 -24.20 11.59
N LEU A 10 8.17 -22.93 11.75
CA LEU A 10 8.51 -21.87 10.81
C LEU A 10 9.99 -21.51 10.87
N HIS A 11 10.59 -21.41 12.05
CA HIS A 11 12.02 -21.18 12.21
C HIS A 11 12.85 -22.27 11.53
N ASP A 12 12.49 -23.54 11.75
CA ASP A 12 13.17 -24.69 11.11
C ASP A 12 12.99 -24.71 9.58
N SER A 13 12.01 -23.96 9.06
CA SER A 13 11.77 -23.78 7.62
C SER A 13 12.59 -22.63 7.01
N GLY A 14 13.31 -21.84 7.84
CA GLY A 14 14.19 -20.78 7.37
C GLY A 14 13.88 -19.36 7.82
N TYR A 15 12.78 -19.13 8.54
CA TYR A 15 12.50 -17.82 9.13
C TYR A 15 13.50 -17.47 10.25
N ALA A 16 13.88 -16.20 10.37
CA ALA A 16 14.57 -15.73 11.57
C ALA A 16 13.66 -15.91 12.80
N GLU A 17 14.23 -16.19 14.00
CA GLU A 17 13.45 -16.50 15.20
C GLU A 17 12.40 -15.41 15.51
N GLY A 18 12.81 -14.14 15.44
CA GLY A 18 11.89 -13.00 15.69
C GLY A 18 10.75 -12.93 14.68
N GLU A 19 11.04 -13.16 13.42
CA GLU A 19 10.10 -13.18 12.33
C GLU A 19 9.12 -14.36 12.44
N ALA A 20 9.63 -15.58 12.70
CA ALA A 20 8.81 -16.77 12.93
C ALA A 20 7.78 -16.55 14.04
N LYS A 21 8.19 -15.90 15.13
CA LYS A 21 7.30 -15.53 16.24
C LYS A 21 6.26 -14.48 15.83
N ALA A 22 6.64 -13.48 15.05
CA ALA A 22 5.75 -12.43 14.57
C ALA A 22 4.71 -12.99 13.60
N VAL A 23 5.14 -13.77 12.62
CA VAL A 23 4.27 -14.45 11.64
C VAL A 23 3.29 -15.39 12.34
N THR A 24 3.77 -16.20 13.28
CA THR A 24 2.90 -17.07 14.08
C THR A 24 1.87 -16.28 14.85
N ARG A 25 2.28 -15.19 15.50
CA ARG A 25 1.34 -14.35 16.27
C ARG A 25 0.26 -13.78 15.36
N MET A 26 0.64 -13.19 14.22
CA MET A 26 -0.30 -12.60 13.26
C MET A 26 -1.30 -13.65 12.75
N LEU A 27 -0.84 -14.86 12.38
CA LEU A 27 -1.75 -15.93 12.00
C LEU A 27 -2.77 -16.24 13.10
N LEU A 28 -2.29 -16.40 14.35
CA LEU A 28 -3.15 -16.81 15.46
C LEU A 28 -4.10 -15.71 15.91
N THR A 29 -3.66 -14.45 15.94
CA THR A 29 -4.53 -13.33 16.32
C THR A 29 -5.51 -12.96 15.20
N ASP A 30 -5.02 -12.75 13.99
CA ASP A 30 -5.78 -12.05 12.95
C ASP A 30 -6.62 -13.01 12.11
N LYS A 31 -6.22 -14.28 12.02
CA LYS A 31 -7.02 -15.32 11.34
C LYS A 31 -7.84 -16.15 12.32
N TYR A 32 -7.25 -16.61 13.42
CA TYR A 32 -7.91 -17.54 14.34
C TYR A 32 -8.52 -16.86 15.57
N GLY A 33 -8.30 -15.55 15.77
CA GLY A 33 -8.90 -14.79 16.86
C GLY A 33 -8.38 -15.16 18.26
N MET A 34 -7.20 -15.77 18.36
CA MET A 34 -6.59 -16.12 19.64
C MET A 34 -6.06 -14.89 20.36
N THR A 35 -6.37 -14.78 21.63
CA THR A 35 -5.74 -13.79 22.52
C THR A 35 -4.34 -14.23 22.94
N THR A 36 -3.56 -13.31 23.51
CA THR A 36 -2.24 -13.65 24.07
C THR A 36 -2.34 -14.71 25.17
N ALA A 37 -3.41 -14.71 25.95
CA ALA A 37 -3.65 -15.73 26.99
C ALA A 37 -3.92 -17.10 26.37
N ASP A 38 -4.72 -17.16 25.30
CA ASP A 38 -4.99 -18.39 24.57
C ASP A 38 -3.72 -18.99 23.98
N MET A 39 -2.86 -18.17 23.37
CA MET A 39 -1.58 -18.63 22.82
C MET A 39 -0.66 -19.27 23.88
N LEU A 40 -0.78 -18.85 25.13
CA LEU A 40 0.02 -19.41 26.24
C LEU A 40 -0.55 -20.71 26.80
N CYS A 41 -1.87 -20.86 26.78
CA CYS A 41 -2.57 -21.91 27.51
C CYS A 41 -3.24 -22.97 26.62
N GLU A 42 -3.64 -22.57 25.40
CA GLU A 42 -4.55 -23.40 24.59
C GLU A 42 -3.85 -24.05 23.38
N GLU A 43 -4.52 -25.04 22.82
CA GLU A 43 -4.13 -25.69 21.59
C GLU A 43 -4.82 -24.98 20.40
N ILE A 44 -4.08 -24.76 19.30
CA ILE A 44 -4.54 -24.05 18.11
C ILE A 44 -5.77 -24.74 17.48
N GLU A 45 -5.85 -26.06 17.55
CA GLU A 45 -6.95 -26.87 17.03
C GLU A 45 -8.32 -26.56 17.67
N LYS A 46 -8.34 -25.79 18.76
CA LYS A 46 -9.61 -25.30 19.34
C LYS A 46 -10.16 -24.07 18.53
N TYR A 47 -9.33 -23.42 17.75
CA TYR A 47 -9.64 -22.19 17.02
C TYR A 47 -9.66 -22.39 15.51
N SER A 48 -9.10 -23.50 15.02
CA SER A 48 -9.06 -23.87 13.60
C SER A 48 -9.20 -25.37 13.43
N ASP A 49 -9.83 -25.82 12.35
CA ASP A 49 -9.77 -27.23 11.98
C ASP A 49 -8.37 -27.64 11.50
N ALA A 50 -8.07 -28.93 11.62
CA ALA A 50 -6.73 -29.46 11.34
C ALA A 50 -6.33 -29.31 9.86
N HIS A 51 -7.29 -29.28 8.92
CA HIS A 51 -7.02 -29.13 7.49
C HIS A 51 -6.58 -27.70 7.20
N THR A 52 -7.38 -26.70 7.59
CA THR A 52 -7.07 -25.28 7.44
C THR A 52 -5.73 -24.92 8.07
N LEU A 53 -5.47 -25.39 9.30
CA LEU A 53 -4.18 -25.17 9.98
C LEU A 53 -3.02 -25.77 9.20
N SER A 54 -3.18 -26.98 8.63
CA SER A 54 -2.13 -27.62 7.83
C SER A 54 -1.84 -26.87 6.53
N GLU A 55 -2.89 -26.37 5.86
CA GLU A 55 -2.73 -25.55 4.64
C GLU A 55 -2.02 -24.23 4.94
N ASP A 56 -2.42 -23.53 6.00
CA ASP A 56 -1.79 -22.26 6.40
C ASP A 56 -0.32 -22.44 6.77
N VAL A 57 -0.01 -23.48 7.54
CA VAL A 57 1.40 -23.81 7.89
C VAL A 57 2.20 -24.15 6.64
N SER A 58 1.60 -24.87 5.69
CA SER A 58 2.26 -25.21 4.43
C SER A 58 2.54 -23.99 3.58
N ALA A 59 1.59 -23.05 3.49
CA ALA A 59 1.76 -21.78 2.78
C ALA A 59 2.86 -20.91 3.43
N LEU A 60 2.86 -20.81 4.76
CA LEU A 60 3.92 -20.07 5.48
C LEU A 60 5.29 -20.71 5.30
N LYS A 61 5.39 -22.04 5.31
CA LYS A 61 6.65 -22.75 5.03
C LYS A 61 7.16 -22.51 3.60
N ALA A 62 6.25 -22.21 2.67
CA ALA A 62 6.60 -21.77 1.31
C ALA A 62 6.86 -20.26 1.24
N PHE A 63 6.97 -19.56 2.37
CA PHE A 63 7.18 -18.12 2.48
C PHE A 63 6.08 -17.25 1.86
N THR A 64 4.86 -17.78 1.71
CA THR A 64 3.71 -16.95 1.36
C THR A 64 3.56 -15.84 2.40
N PRO A 65 3.43 -14.55 2.01
CA PRO A 65 3.23 -13.46 2.96
C PRO A 65 2.09 -13.76 3.94
N VAL A 66 2.35 -13.59 5.22
CA VAL A 66 1.36 -13.93 6.26
C VAL A 66 0.06 -13.17 6.07
N GLN A 67 0.10 -11.95 5.55
CA GLN A 67 -1.08 -11.15 5.23
C GLN A 67 -1.97 -11.83 4.18
N TYR A 68 -1.37 -12.49 3.19
CA TYR A 68 -2.15 -13.27 2.21
C TYR A 68 -2.73 -14.55 2.81
N VAL A 69 -2.00 -15.21 3.72
CA VAL A 69 -2.50 -16.40 4.43
C VAL A 69 -3.64 -16.02 5.38
N VAL A 70 -3.52 -14.88 6.06
CA VAL A 70 -4.57 -14.33 6.94
C VAL A 70 -5.72 -13.75 6.11
N GLY A 71 -5.44 -13.26 4.90
CA GLY A 71 -6.38 -12.56 4.04
C GLY A 71 -6.59 -11.09 4.42
N LYS A 72 -5.78 -10.55 5.33
CA LYS A 72 -5.94 -9.19 5.87
C LYS A 72 -4.61 -8.51 6.16
N ALA A 73 -4.60 -7.18 6.08
CA ALA A 73 -3.50 -6.33 6.51
C ALA A 73 -4.02 -5.11 7.27
N TRP A 74 -3.31 -4.69 8.30
CA TRP A 74 -3.58 -3.44 9.01
C TRP A 74 -3.02 -2.26 8.24
N PHE A 75 -3.79 -1.17 8.19
CA PHE A 75 -3.36 0.11 7.63
C PHE A 75 -4.20 1.24 8.25
N CYS A 76 -3.57 2.27 8.83
CA CYS A 76 -4.22 3.38 9.52
C CYS A 76 -5.33 2.90 10.47
N ASP A 77 -5.00 1.99 11.38
CA ASP A 77 -5.90 1.41 12.39
C ASP A 77 -7.15 0.68 11.83
N ARG A 78 -7.12 0.29 10.54
CA ARG A 78 -8.19 -0.44 9.86
C ARG A 78 -7.69 -1.74 9.27
N LEU A 79 -8.58 -2.73 9.17
CA LEU A 79 -8.30 -4.00 8.52
C LEU A 79 -8.74 -3.95 7.06
N PHE A 80 -7.78 -4.13 6.17
CA PHE A 80 -8.00 -4.25 4.72
C PHE A 80 -7.90 -5.73 4.31
N THR A 81 -8.82 -6.19 3.49
CA THR A 81 -8.72 -7.47 2.79
C THR A 81 -7.57 -7.39 1.81
N VAL A 82 -6.70 -8.40 1.83
CA VAL A 82 -5.59 -8.53 0.87
C VAL A 82 -5.54 -9.96 0.37
N ARG A 83 -5.20 -10.12 -0.91
CA ARG A 83 -5.00 -11.42 -1.57
C ARG A 83 -4.06 -11.23 -2.76
N PRO A 84 -3.49 -12.30 -3.34
CA PRO A 84 -2.70 -12.17 -4.56
C PRO A 84 -3.41 -11.32 -5.61
N GLY A 85 -2.67 -10.42 -6.27
CA GLY A 85 -3.21 -9.46 -7.24
C GLY A 85 -3.18 -7.99 -6.78
N CYS A 86 -2.90 -7.69 -5.50
CA CYS A 86 -2.63 -6.33 -5.05
C CYS A 86 -1.39 -6.28 -4.14
N LEU A 87 -0.72 -5.14 -4.10
CA LEU A 87 0.35 -4.86 -3.15
C LEU A 87 -0.21 -4.91 -1.72
N ILE A 88 0.50 -5.58 -0.81
CA ILE A 88 0.17 -5.52 0.62
C ILE A 88 0.43 -4.10 1.14
N PRO A 89 -0.55 -3.44 1.79
CA PRO A 89 -0.35 -2.10 2.37
C PRO A 89 0.91 -2.02 3.24
N ARG A 90 1.71 -0.98 3.04
CA ARG A 90 2.96 -0.78 3.76
C ARG A 90 2.79 0.24 4.88
N PRO A 91 3.40 0.02 6.06
CA PRO A 91 3.32 0.98 7.16
C PRO A 91 3.84 2.38 6.80
N GLU A 92 4.85 2.46 5.93
CA GLU A 92 5.38 3.73 5.45
C GLU A 92 4.31 4.54 4.70
N THR A 93 3.48 3.89 3.90
CA THR A 93 2.41 4.55 3.14
C THR A 93 1.35 5.21 4.05
N GLU A 94 1.20 4.76 5.31
CA GLU A 94 0.35 5.46 6.29
C GLU A 94 0.81 6.90 6.55
N GLU A 95 2.13 7.14 6.53
CA GLU A 95 2.68 8.48 6.74
C GLU A 95 2.32 9.43 5.58
N LEU A 96 2.17 8.90 4.35
CA LEU A 96 1.67 9.67 3.21
C LEU A 96 0.22 10.11 3.43
N CYS A 97 -0.64 9.20 3.90
CA CYS A 97 -2.03 9.54 4.23
C CYS A 97 -2.11 10.61 5.32
N ARG A 98 -1.34 10.46 6.39
CA ARG A 98 -1.27 11.45 7.48
C ARG A 98 -0.80 12.82 6.98
N TRP A 99 0.13 12.87 6.02
CA TRP A 99 0.57 14.15 5.45
C TRP A 99 -0.54 14.84 4.67
N VAL A 100 -1.31 14.10 3.86
CA VAL A 100 -2.47 14.65 3.16
C VAL A 100 -3.52 15.14 4.15
N GLU A 101 -3.79 14.36 5.20
CA GLU A 101 -4.73 14.73 6.26
C GLU A 101 -4.28 16.01 6.99
N GLU A 102 -3.02 16.13 7.42
CA GLU A 102 -2.48 17.32 8.06
C GLU A 102 -2.67 18.59 7.24
N ASP A 103 -2.53 18.49 5.91
CA ASP A 103 -2.61 19.64 5.02
C ASP A 103 -4.06 20.03 4.68
N TYR A 104 -5.01 19.08 4.71
CA TYR A 104 -6.38 19.30 4.20
C TYR A 104 -7.48 19.18 5.26
N TYR A 105 -7.20 18.68 6.45
CA TYR A 105 -8.21 18.66 7.52
C TYR A 105 -8.46 20.08 8.08
N PRO A 106 -9.71 20.55 8.26
CA PRO A 106 -11.00 19.90 8.01
C PRO A 106 -11.67 20.31 6.68
N SER A 107 -10.91 20.67 5.65
CA SER A 107 -11.48 20.99 4.33
C SER A 107 -12.10 19.74 3.67
N ALA A 108 -12.98 19.91 2.71
CA ALA A 108 -13.62 18.83 1.99
C ALA A 108 -13.07 18.72 0.56
N PRO A 109 -11.82 18.23 0.36
CA PRO A 109 -11.15 18.24 -0.91
C PRO A 109 -11.69 17.18 -1.89
N ALA A 110 -11.55 17.45 -3.19
CA ALA A 110 -11.64 16.45 -4.22
C ALA A 110 -10.26 15.75 -4.37
N ILE A 111 -10.22 14.45 -4.11
CA ILE A 111 -8.99 13.65 -4.06
C ILE A 111 -9.00 12.60 -5.17
N LEU A 112 -7.85 12.34 -5.77
CA LEU A 112 -7.63 11.20 -6.64
C LEU A 112 -6.45 10.38 -6.14
N ASP A 113 -6.68 9.08 -5.90
CA ASP A 113 -5.66 8.08 -5.61
C ASP A 113 -5.33 7.29 -6.89
N ILE A 114 -4.10 7.39 -7.40
CA ILE A 114 -3.66 6.72 -8.64
C ILE A 114 -2.79 5.51 -8.30
N GLY A 115 -3.18 4.33 -8.80
CA GLY A 115 -2.59 3.05 -8.45
C GLY A 115 -3.07 2.59 -7.07
N THR A 116 -4.39 2.59 -6.88
CA THR A 116 -5.00 2.43 -5.56
C THR A 116 -4.77 1.06 -4.91
N GLY A 117 -4.45 0.02 -5.70
CA GLY A 117 -4.17 -1.33 -5.21
C GLY A 117 -5.32 -1.89 -4.38
N SER A 118 -5.09 -2.06 -3.08
CA SER A 118 -6.11 -2.52 -2.12
C SER A 118 -7.16 -1.45 -1.77
N GLY A 119 -7.01 -0.22 -2.25
CA GLY A 119 -7.86 0.91 -1.88
C GLY A 119 -7.47 1.54 -0.53
N CYS A 120 -6.34 1.19 0.05
CA CYS A 120 -5.99 1.60 1.42
C CYS A 120 -5.78 3.11 1.56
N ILE A 121 -5.12 3.78 0.61
CA ILE A 121 -4.97 5.23 0.61
C ILE A 121 -6.33 5.89 0.41
N ALA A 122 -7.05 5.52 -0.66
CA ALA A 122 -8.33 6.12 -1.00
C ALA A 122 -9.36 6.01 0.12
N ALA A 123 -9.55 4.79 0.67
CA ALA A 123 -10.51 4.57 1.76
C ALA A 123 -10.11 5.32 3.05
N THR A 124 -8.83 5.35 3.38
CA THR A 124 -8.33 6.10 4.55
C THR A 124 -8.62 7.58 4.42
N LEU A 125 -8.29 8.21 3.29
CA LEU A 125 -8.52 9.64 3.08
C LEU A 125 -10.01 9.99 3.04
N ALA A 126 -10.85 9.11 2.48
CA ALA A 126 -12.31 9.30 2.49
C ALA A 126 -12.91 9.25 3.90
N LEU A 127 -12.35 8.43 4.80
CA LEU A 127 -12.84 8.27 6.17
C LEU A 127 -12.28 9.31 7.14
N ASP A 128 -11.02 9.74 6.95
CA ASP A 128 -10.33 10.61 7.90
C ASP A 128 -10.47 12.09 7.58
N ILE A 129 -10.76 12.46 6.32
CA ILE A 129 -10.99 13.85 5.93
C ILE A 129 -12.48 14.09 5.72
N PRO A 130 -13.16 14.80 6.64
CA PRO A 130 -14.61 15.00 6.58
C PRO A 130 -15.06 15.68 5.28
N GLY A 131 -15.96 15.02 4.55
CA GLY A 131 -16.54 15.56 3.31
C GLY A 131 -15.63 15.45 2.08
N ALA A 132 -14.48 14.80 2.19
CA ALA A 132 -13.63 14.49 1.03
C ALA A 132 -14.42 13.70 -0.02
N LYS A 133 -14.21 14.04 -1.30
CA LYS A 133 -14.72 13.27 -2.44
C LYS A 133 -13.56 12.55 -3.09
N VAL A 134 -13.57 11.22 -3.02
CA VAL A 134 -12.41 10.43 -3.41
C VAL A 134 -12.73 9.58 -4.64
N ASP A 135 -11.98 9.82 -5.71
CA ASP A 135 -11.85 8.91 -6.85
C ASP A 135 -10.58 8.05 -6.66
N ALA A 136 -10.60 6.81 -7.11
CA ALA A 136 -9.48 5.90 -7.07
C ALA A 136 -9.32 5.19 -8.41
N TRP A 137 -8.08 5.07 -8.89
CA TRP A 137 -7.74 4.43 -10.15
C TRP A 137 -6.79 3.27 -9.98
N ASP A 138 -7.03 2.21 -10.74
CA ASP A 138 -6.07 1.14 -10.96
C ASP A 138 -6.22 0.58 -12.39
N ILE A 139 -5.18 -0.05 -12.90
CA ILE A 139 -5.21 -0.74 -14.20
C ILE A 139 -5.62 -2.21 -14.05
N SER A 140 -5.39 -2.81 -12.88
CA SER A 140 -5.63 -4.22 -12.59
C SER A 140 -7.07 -4.45 -12.16
N ASP A 141 -7.76 -5.32 -12.87
CA ASP A 141 -9.13 -5.72 -12.50
C ASP A 141 -9.16 -6.45 -11.14
N GLU A 142 -8.10 -7.19 -10.79
CA GLU A 142 -7.94 -7.86 -9.50
C GLU A 142 -7.79 -6.84 -8.37
N ALA A 143 -6.96 -5.81 -8.54
CA ALA A 143 -6.79 -4.74 -7.56
C ALA A 143 -8.10 -3.97 -7.36
N ILE A 144 -8.80 -3.62 -8.44
CA ILE A 144 -10.11 -2.95 -8.41
C ILE A 144 -11.13 -3.79 -7.62
N ALA A 145 -11.17 -5.10 -7.84
CA ALA A 145 -12.09 -5.98 -7.10
C ALA A 145 -11.77 -5.97 -5.59
N ILE A 146 -10.47 -6.00 -5.21
CA ILE A 146 -10.03 -5.93 -3.81
C ILE A 146 -10.36 -4.56 -3.20
N ALA A 147 -10.08 -3.47 -3.93
CA ALA A 147 -10.40 -2.12 -3.48
C ALA A 147 -11.90 -1.95 -3.22
N ASN A 148 -12.75 -2.43 -4.14
CA ASN A 148 -14.21 -2.37 -3.96
C ASN A 148 -14.68 -3.18 -2.73
N ASP A 149 -14.13 -4.40 -2.50
CA ASP A 149 -14.42 -5.19 -1.31
C ASP A 149 -14.09 -4.41 -0.03
N ASN A 150 -12.93 -3.75 0.01
CA ASN A 150 -12.47 -2.95 1.16
C ASN A 150 -13.32 -1.69 1.37
N ILE A 151 -13.56 -0.92 0.32
CA ILE A 151 -14.38 0.29 0.34
C ILE A 151 -15.79 -0.02 0.86
N HIS A 152 -16.38 -1.10 0.35
CA HIS A 152 -17.69 -1.55 0.82
C HIS A 152 -17.67 -1.97 2.29
N SER A 153 -16.69 -2.79 2.71
CA SER A 153 -16.61 -3.29 4.08
C SER A 153 -16.34 -2.19 5.11
N LEU A 154 -15.59 -1.16 4.74
CA LEU A 154 -15.28 0.00 5.56
C LEU A 154 -16.33 1.10 5.45
N MET A 155 -17.30 0.97 4.54
CA MET A 155 -18.33 2.00 4.26
C MET A 155 -17.70 3.35 3.84
N ALA A 156 -16.56 3.31 3.14
CA ALA A 156 -15.90 4.49 2.61
C ALA A 156 -16.61 4.97 1.34
N ASP A 157 -16.72 6.30 1.16
CA ASP A 157 -17.31 6.91 -0.03
C ASP A 157 -16.21 7.17 -1.08
N VAL A 158 -15.89 6.14 -1.86
CA VAL A 158 -14.86 6.17 -2.89
C VAL A 158 -15.39 5.61 -4.20
N ASN A 159 -15.15 6.31 -5.29
CA ASN A 159 -15.47 5.86 -6.64
C ASN A 159 -14.24 5.24 -7.31
N VAL A 160 -14.25 3.91 -7.50
CA VAL A 160 -13.13 3.18 -8.13
C VAL A 160 -13.37 3.04 -9.63
N THR A 161 -12.36 3.40 -10.42
CA THR A 161 -12.43 3.34 -11.89
C THR A 161 -11.18 2.66 -12.45
N ARG A 162 -11.36 1.80 -13.46
CA ARG A 162 -10.25 1.25 -14.23
C ARG A 162 -9.64 2.34 -15.10
N CYS A 163 -8.37 2.65 -14.85
CA CYS A 163 -7.63 3.65 -15.61
C CYS A 163 -6.14 3.31 -15.68
N ASP A 164 -5.57 3.46 -16.87
CA ASP A 164 -4.12 3.39 -17.08
C ASP A 164 -3.50 4.75 -16.78
N ALA A 165 -2.66 4.84 -15.75
CA ALA A 165 -1.97 6.06 -15.36
C ALA A 165 -1.02 6.60 -16.45
N LEU A 166 -0.61 5.75 -17.41
CA LEU A 166 0.22 6.17 -18.55
C LEU A 166 -0.63 6.77 -19.70
N ASN A 167 -1.95 6.51 -19.70
CA ASN A 167 -2.90 7.00 -20.71
C ASN A 167 -4.19 7.53 -20.04
N PRO A 168 -4.07 8.53 -19.16
CA PRO A 168 -5.21 9.04 -18.40
C PRO A 168 -6.20 9.82 -19.28
N PRO A 169 -7.47 9.97 -18.84
CA PRO A 169 -8.46 10.80 -19.53
C PRO A 169 -8.06 12.29 -19.47
N ALA A 170 -8.65 13.09 -20.35
CA ALA A 170 -8.42 14.54 -20.41
C ALA A 170 -9.36 15.26 -19.40
N ASP A 171 -8.98 15.30 -18.13
CA ASP A 171 -9.65 16.10 -17.10
C ASP A 171 -8.92 17.44 -16.90
N VAL A 172 -9.66 18.49 -16.51
CA VAL A 172 -9.07 19.82 -16.25
C VAL A 172 -9.62 20.36 -14.94
N GLY A 173 -8.74 20.70 -14.00
CA GLY A 173 -9.08 21.42 -12.77
C GLY A 173 -10.13 20.72 -11.90
N LYS A 174 -10.05 19.40 -11.78
CA LYS A 174 -11.05 18.55 -11.10
C LYS A 174 -10.70 18.23 -9.65
N TYR A 175 -9.41 18.14 -9.32
CA TYR A 175 -8.95 17.66 -8.02
C TYR A 175 -8.17 18.73 -7.25
N ASP A 176 -8.33 18.73 -5.93
CA ASP A 176 -7.52 19.52 -5.02
C ASP A 176 -6.26 18.76 -4.59
N VAL A 177 -6.37 17.43 -4.56
CA VAL A 177 -5.28 16.50 -4.19
C VAL A 177 -5.19 15.38 -5.21
N ILE A 178 -3.97 15.08 -5.66
CA ILE A 178 -3.64 13.82 -6.32
C ILE A 178 -2.58 13.14 -5.47
N VAL A 179 -2.81 11.88 -5.11
CA VAL A 179 -1.90 11.06 -4.32
C VAL A 179 -1.59 9.77 -5.06
N SER A 180 -0.37 9.27 -4.95
CA SER A 180 -0.01 7.98 -5.56
C SER A 180 1.18 7.34 -4.84
N ASN A 181 1.12 6.02 -4.70
CA ASN A 181 2.27 5.15 -4.44
C ASN A 181 2.46 4.26 -5.69
N PRO A 182 3.04 4.80 -6.77
CA PRO A 182 3.18 4.07 -8.03
C PRO A 182 4.33 3.07 -7.97
N PRO A 183 4.45 2.13 -8.92
CA PRO A 183 5.64 1.29 -9.06
C PRO A 183 6.90 2.16 -9.22
N TYR A 184 7.95 1.85 -8.45
CA TYR A 184 9.17 2.66 -8.43
C TYR A 184 10.47 1.87 -8.26
N ILE A 185 10.43 0.55 -8.15
CA ILE A 185 11.60 -0.29 -7.96
C ILE A 185 12.18 -0.63 -9.33
N CYS A 186 13.43 -0.27 -9.58
CA CYS A 186 14.11 -0.64 -10.81
C CYS A 186 14.35 -2.15 -10.89
N ASP A 187 14.32 -2.72 -12.09
CA ASP A 187 14.56 -4.16 -12.29
C ASP A 187 15.92 -4.63 -11.71
N SER A 188 16.94 -3.79 -11.74
CA SER A 188 18.26 -4.06 -11.15
C SER A 188 18.24 -4.18 -9.62
N GLU A 189 17.24 -3.58 -8.93
CA GLU A 189 17.10 -3.62 -7.49
C GLU A 189 16.53 -4.96 -6.98
N ARG A 190 15.94 -5.79 -7.86
CA ARG A 190 15.35 -7.11 -7.51
C ARG A 190 16.27 -8.00 -6.69
N ARG A 191 17.59 -7.93 -6.93
CA ARG A 191 18.58 -8.78 -6.25
C ARG A 191 18.70 -8.52 -4.76
N GLY A 192 18.25 -7.36 -4.29
CA GLY A 192 18.28 -6.96 -2.88
C GLY A 192 16.94 -7.16 -2.16
N MET A 193 15.93 -7.63 -2.86
CA MET A 193 14.57 -7.80 -2.30
C MET A 193 14.37 -9.18 -1.69
N GLU A 194 13.43 -9.26 -0.76
CA GLU A 194 13.02 -10.52 -0.16
C GLU A 194 12.30 -11.41 -1.19
N ALA A 195 12.60 -12.71 -1.14
CA ALA A 195 12.06 -13.67 -2.10
C ALA A 195 10.53 -13.74 -2.09
N ASN A 196 9.90 -13.61 -0.92
CA ASN A 196 8.46 -13.62 -0.76
C ASN A 196 7.77 -12.44 -1.50
N VAL A 197 8.38 -11.25 -1.50
CA VAL A 197 7.86 -10.10 -2.25
C VAL A 197 7.93 -10.38 -3.75
N LEU A 198 9.07 -10.89 -4.21
CA LEU A 198 9.31 -11.20 -5.63
C LEU A 198 8.40 -12.30 -6.18
N GLU A 199 8.04 -13.28 -5.34
CA GLU A 199 7.28 -14.47 -5.76
C GLU A 199 5.78 -14.27 -5.68
N TYR A 200 5.30 -13.51 -4.69
CA TYR A 200 3.87 -13.45 -4.38
C TYR A 200 3.20 -12.12 -4.70
N GLU A 201 3.92 -11.00 -4.66
CA GLU A 201 3.31 -9.70 -4.94
C GLU A 201 3.36 -9.35 -6.43
N PRO A 202 2.35 -8.62 -6.98
CA PRO A 202 2.26 -8.39 -8.41
C PRO A 202 3.43 -7.54 -8.93
N PRO A 203 4.20 -8.03 -9.91
CA PRO A 203 5.34 -7.27 -10.46
C PRO A 203 4.94 -5.90 -11.03
N THR A 204 3.72 -5.77 -11.53
CA THR A 204 3.15 -4.53 -12.07
C THR A 204 2.94 -3.44 -11.02
N ALA A 205 2.85 -3.82 -9.74
CA ALA A 205 2.75 -2.88 -8.62
C ALA A 205 4.11 -2.49 -8.04
N LEU A 206 5.19 -3.14 -8.47
CA LEU A 206 6.52 -2.97 -7.89
C LEU A 206 7.52 -2.32 -8.85
N PHE A 207 7.57 -2.80 -10.10
CA PHE A 207 8.74 -2.60 -10.95
C PHE A 207 8.54 -1.59 -12.07
N VAL A 208 9.64 -0.88 -12.34
CA VAL A 208 9.84 -0.01 -13.49
C VAL A 208 11.10 -0.42 -14.25
N PRO A 209 11.21 -0.12 -15.56
CA PRO A 209 12.43 -0.34 -16.33
C PRO A 209 13.62 0.45 -15.76
N ASP A 210 14.83 -0.15 -15.80
CA ASP A 210 16.06 0.50 -15.32
C ASP A 210 16.41 1.79 -16.09
N ASP A 211 16.03 1.88 -17.34
CA ASP A 211 16.26 3.06 -18.19
C ASP A 211 15.21 4.16 -18.00
N ASP A 212 14.16 3.90 -17.23
CA ASP A 212 13.11 4.88 -16.94
C ASP A 212 12.51 4.75 -15.52
N ALA A 213 13.32 4.98 -14.50
CA ALA A 213 12.90 4.94 -13.10
C ALA A 213 11.78 5.94 -12.74
N LEU A 214 11.56 6.99 -13.55
CA LEU A 214 10.55 8.02 -13.31
C LEU A 214 9.31 7.88 -14.20
N LEU A 215 9.12 6.76 -14.88
CA LEU A 215 8.05 6.54 -15.87
C LEU A 215 6.67 6.97 -15.35
N PHE A 216 6.20 6.36 -14.26
CA PHE A 216 4.89 6.67 -13.70
C PHE A 216 4.84 8.07 -13.09
N TYR A 217 5.89 8.49 -12.41
CA TYR A 217 5.95 9.83 -11.81
C TYR A 217 5.77 10.94 -12.84
N ARG A 218 6.43 10.82 -14.01
CA ARG A 218 6.27 11.82 -15.10
C ARG A 218 4.85 11.81 -15.67
N ALA A 219 4.31 10.62 -15.93
CA ALA A 219 2.96 10.50 -16.47
C ALA A 219 1.92 11.10 -15.50
N ILE A 220 2.00 10.73 -14.22
CA ILE A 220 1.11 11.24 -13.19
C ILE A 220 1.30 12.74 -12.96
N ALA A 221 2.52 13.24 -12.90
CA ALA A 221 2.80 14.67 -12.76
C ALA A 221 2.27 15.48 -13.96
N HIS A 222 2.42 14.95 -15.18
CA HIS A 222 1.84 15.58 -16.36
C HIS A 222 0.32 15.64 -16.28
N TYR A 223 -0.36 14.53 -15.96
CA TYR A 223 -1.80 14.52 -15.75
C TYR A 223 -2.21 15.50 -14.64
N ALA A 224 -1.54 15.48 -13.50
CA ALA A 224 -1.83 16.32 -12.36
C ALA A 224 -1.66 17.83 -12.70
N SER A 225 -0.72 18.19 -13.59
CA SER A 225 -0.57 19.59 -14.05
C SER A 225 -1.80 20.13 -14.77
N LEU A 226 -2.63 19.26 -15.36
CA LEU A 226 -3.87 19.61 -16.02
C LEU A 226 -5.07 19.50 -15.07
N SER A 227 -5.16 18.41 -14.34
CA SER A 227 -6.36 18.00 -13.57
C SER A 227 -6.41 18.55 -12.16
N LEU A 228 -5.31 18.97 -11.55
CA LEU A 228 -5.36 19.72 -10.29
C LEU A 228 -5.99 21.10 -10.47
N THR A 229 -6.68 21.57 -9.44
CA THR A 229 -7.09 22.97 -9.31
C THR A 229 -5.86 23.89 -9.13
N PRO A 230 -5.92 25.20 -9.42
CA PRO A 230 -4.85 26.12 -9.06
C PRO A 230 -4.58 26.07 -7.54
N GLY A 231 -3.33 25.87 -7.14
CA GLY A 231 -2.94 25.64 -5.73
C GLY A 231 -3.19 24.22 -5.22
N GLY A 232 -3.74 23.33 -6.04
CA GLY A 232 -3.88 21.92 -5.71
C GLY A 232 -2.54 21.20 -5.60
N THR A 233 -2.50 20.06 -4.92
CA THR A 233 -1.26 19.43 -4.47
C THR A 233 -1.13 18.00 -4.96
N LEU A 234 0.06 17.65 -5.40
CA LEU A 234 0.47 16.31 -5.81
C LEU A 234 1.35 15.69 -4.72
N TYR A 235 1.01 14.46 -4.29
CA TYR A 235 1.77 13.69 -3.32
C TYR A 235 2.21 12.36 -3.91
N PHE A 236 3.46 11.99 -3.63
CA PHE A 236 4.01 10.70 -4.01
C PHE A 236 4.73 10.02 -2.85
N GLU A 237 4.58 8.69 -2.75
CA GLU A 237 5.62 7.85 -2.21
C GLU A 237 6.69 7.64 -3.28
N ILE A 238 7.98 7.72 -2.91
CA ILE A 238 9.08 7.69 -3.87
C ILE A 238 10.15 6.65 -3.50
N ASN A 239 10.87 6.18 -4.52
CA ASN A 239 12.14 5.52 -4.30
C ASN A 239 13.13 6.53 -3.68
N PRO A 240 13.68 6.27 -2.47
CA PRO A 240 14.64 7.17 -1.84
C PRO A 240 15.87 7.48 -2.70
N LEU A 241 16.25 6.58 -3.61
CA LEU A 241 17.38 6.75 -4.51
C LEU A 241 17.11 7.83 -5.58
N CYS A 242 15.86 8.04 -5.97
CA CYS A 242 15.47 8.96 -7.05
C CYS A 242 15.01 10.35 -6.56
N HIS A 243 15.19 10.68 -5.28
CA HIS A 243 14.64 11.91 -4.70
C HIS A 243 15.10 13.20 -5.39
N SER A 244 16.37 13.26 -5.84
CA SER A 244 16.93 14.45 -6.51
C SER A 244 16.36 14.61 -7.92
N GLU A 245 16.25 13.51 -8.65
CA GLU A 245 15.65 13.45 -9.98
C GLU A 245 14.16 13.82 -9.93
N MET A 246 13.46 13.37 -8.88
CA MET A 246 12.07 13.72 -8.64
C MET A 246 11.87 15.22 -8.42
N CYS A 247 12.70 15.88 -7.59
CA CYS A 247 12.65 17.34 -7.44
C CYS A 247 12.86 18.04 -8.76
N SER A 248 13.91 17.67 -9.51
CA SER A 248 14.23 18.28 -10.79
C SER A 248 13.12 18.10 -11.82
N MET A 249 12.49 16.93 -11.86
CA MET A 249 11.38 16.65 -12.76
C MET A 249 10.14 17.49 -12.43
N LEU A 250 9.78 17.62 -11.15
CA LEU A 250 8.63 18.43 -10.71
C LEU A 250 8.86 19.91 -10.95
N ASP A 251 10.06 20.44 -10.65
CA ASP A 251 10.43 21.83 -10.93
C ASP A 251 10.34 22.12 -12.43
N ALA A 252 10.89 21.24 -13.28
CA ALA A 252 10.84 21.36 -14.73
C ALA A 252 9.41 21.27 -15.29
N SER A 253 8.52 20.57 -14.59
CA SER A 253 7.08 20.45 -14.91
C SER A 253 6.25 21.64 -14.43
N GLY A 254 6.87 22.65 -13.79
CA GLY A 254 6.24 23.91 -13.38
C GLY A 254 5.57 23.87 -12.02
N TYR A 255 5.76 22.82 -11.24
CA TYR A 255 5.31 22.77 -9.85
C TYR A 255 6.13 23.72 -8.97
N VAL A 256 5.56 24.13 -7.86
CA VAL A 256 6.19 24.97 -6.83
C VAL A 256 6.09 24.28 -5.46
N ASP A 257 6.80 24.83 -4.47
CA ASP A 257 6.78 24.32 -3.09
C ASP A 257 7.05 22.80 -3.01
N VAL A 258 8.08 22.34 -3.74
CA VAL A 258 8.49 20.94 -3.74
C VAL A 258 9.12 20.60 -2.39
N LEU A 259 8.45 19.77 -1.61
CA LEU A 259 8.86 19.39 -0.24
C LEU A 259 9.07 17.89 -0.17
N ILE A 260 10.11 17.47 0.58
CA ILE A 260 10.40 16.06 0.86
C ILE A 260 10.19 15.79 2.35
N ARG A 261 9.54 14.67 2.68
CA ARG A 261 9.51 14.10 4.05
C ARG A 261 10.26 12.77 4.10
N ASN A 262 10.92 12.54 5.22
CA ASN A 262 11.51 11.25 5.54
C ASN A 262 10.46 10.35 6.17
N ASP A 263 10.61 9.03 5.95
CA ASP A 263 9.87 8.02 6.70
C ASP A 263 10.43 7.86 8.14
N GLN A 264 9.77 7.05 8.97
CA GLN A 264 10.17 6.74 10.35
C GLN A 264 11.59 6.17 10.47
N PHE A 265 12.18 5.69 9.37
CA PHE A 265 13.55 5.17 9.31
C PHE A 265 14.56 6.23 8.81
N GLY A 266 14.13 7.46 8.57
CA GLY A 266 14.95 8.57 8.10
C GLY A 266 15.26 8.56 6.61
N LYS A 267 14.58 7.74 5.80
CA LYS A 267 14.75 7.72 4.34
C LYS A 267 13.79 8.73 3.69
N LYS A 268 14.26 9.46 2.68
CA LYS A 268 13.45 10.38 1.87
C LYS A 268 12.41 9.59 1.08
N ARG A 269 11.23 9.45 1.62
CA ARG A 269 10.19 8.54 1.15
C ARG A 269 9.01 9.22 0.49
N PHE A 270 8.75 10.49 0.83
CA PHE A 270 7.56 11.18 0.36
C PHE A 270 7.93 12.52 -0.25
N ILE A 271 7.23 12.91 -1.30
CA ILE A 271 7.37 14.21 -1.93
C ILE A 271 6.00 14.84 -2.16
N LYS A 272 5.91 16.14 -1.92
CA LYS A 272 4.74 16.98 -2.19
C LYS A 272 5.15 18.11 -3.12
N ALA A 273 4.26 18.46 -4.06
CA ALA A 273 4.45 19.60 -4.94
C ALA A 273 3.12 20.29 -5.23
N THR A 274 3.12 21.61 -5.30
CA THR A 274 1.92 22.44 -5.53
C THR A 274 1.83 22.86 -6.99
N LYS A 275 0.64 22.71 -7.59
CA LYS A 275 0.35 23.28 -8.92
C LYS A 275 0.29 24.81 -8.81
N ARG A 276 1.03 25.47 -9.69
CA ARG A 276 1.04 26.94 -9.78
C ARG A 276 -0.31 27.49 -10.22
#